data_2d633ce054b00501b55e2217c0955338
#
_entry.id   2d633ce054b00501b55e2217c0955338
#
_cell.length_a   1.000
_cell.length_b   1.000
_cell.length_c   1.000
_cell.angle_alpha   90.00
_cell.angle_beta   90.00
_cell.angle_gamma   90.00
#
_symmetry.space_group_name_H-M   'P 1'
#
loop_
_entity.id
_entity.type
_entity.pdbx_description
1 polymer ?
#
loop_
_entity_poly.entity_id
_entity_poly.type
_entity_poly.pdbx_seq_one_letter_code
_entity_poly.pdbx_strand_id
1 'polypeptide(L)'
;MPILLVAIILVIFLIFMIASTKTKNKLNIKDQAIPDNLGIQTDTLLPIVQELDRTLSSSYTSNVKARFLKEHPKVRDYEFDWFLFELKRFFIMNSLLKSVPMFSPRVDDIWHEMLMFTREYEKFSKDYYK
;
A
#
# COMPACT_ATOMS: atom_id res chain seq x y z
N MET A 1 -13.19 -54.46 11.57
CA MET A 1 -11.96 -53.76 11.17
C MET A 1 -11.98 -52.25 11.51
N PRO A 2 -12.32 -51.89 12.75
CA PRO A 2 -12.41 -50.44 13.08
C PRO A 2 -11.05 -49.73 13.03
N ILE A 3 -9.95 -50.44 13.26
CA ILE A 3 -8.60 -49.86 13.26
C ILE A 3 -8.16 -49.40 11.88
N LEU A 4 -8.46 -50.18 10.84
CA LEU A 4 -8.13 -49.84 9.47
C LEU A 4 -8.91 -48.59 8.99
N LEU A 5 -10.18 -48.49 9.37
CA LEU A 5 -11.05 -47.38 9.04
C LEU A 5 -10.59 -46.07 9.72
N VAL A 6 -10.18 -46.15 10.98
CA VAL A 6 -9.62 -45.06 11.74
C VAL A 6 -8.29 -44.59 11.12
N ALA A 7 -7.43 -45.51 10.71
CA ALA A 7 -6.18 -45.20 10.05
C ALA A 7 -6.39 -44.43 8.71
N ILE A 8 -7.37 -44.87 7.92
CA ILE A 8 -7.72 -44.22 6.66
C ILE A 8 -8.23 -42.78 6.91
N ILE A 9 -9.10 -42.60 7.89
CA ILE A 9 -9.64 -41.29 8.26
C ILE A 9 -8.50 -40.35 8.71
N LEU A 10 -7.55 -40.85 9.51
CA LEU A 10 -6.41 -40.07 9.95
C LEU A 10 -5.50 -39.63 8.78
N VAL A 11 -5.27 -40.52 7.82
CA VAL A 11 -4.49 -40.22 6.61
C VAL A 11 -5.20 -39.14 5.75
N ILE A 12 -6.50 -39.27 5.55
CA ILE A 12 -7.30 -38.30 4.80
C ILE A 12 -7.25 -36.94 5.51
N PHE A 13 -7.40 -36.92 6.84
CA PHE A 13 -7.34 -35.70 7.63
C PHE A 13 -5.95 -35.04 7.54
N LEU A 14 -4.88 -35.84 7.59
CA LEU A 14 -3.51 -35.35 7.44
C LEU A 14 -3.29 -34.74 6.05
N ILE A 15 -3.75 -35.41 4.99
CA ILE A 15 -3.68 -34.90 3.61
C ILE A 15 -4.45 -33.59 3.48
N PHE A 16 -5.62 -33.49 4.07
CA PHE A 16 -6.44 -32.28 4.07
C PHE A 16 -5.73 -31.14 4.82
N MET A 17 -5.10 -31.40 5.95
CA MET A 17 -4.32 -30.40 6.70
C MET A 17 -3.12 -29.91 5.89
N ILE A 18 -2.41 -30.81 5.22
CA ILE A 18 -1.26 -30.44 4.36
C ILE A 18 -1.73 -29.64 3.15
N ALA A 19 -2.84 -30.01 2.53
CA ALA A 19 -3.42 -29.25 1.43
C ALA A 19 -3.91 -27.87 1.86
N SER A 20 -4.50 -27.74 3.06
CA SER A 20 -4.92 -26.46 3.65
C SER A 20 -3.74 -25.52 3.93
N THR A 21 -2.58 -26.05 4.30
CA THR A 21 -1.38 -25.23 4.56
C THR A 21 -0.72 -24.74 3.27
N LYS A 22 -0.88 -25.45 2.16
CA LYS A 22 -0.34 -25.05 0.85
C LYS A 22 -1.11 -23.92 0.19
N THR A 23 -2.33 -23.64 0.59
CA THR A 23 -3.18 -22.59 0.01
C THR A 23 -2.92 -21.20 0.59
N LYS A 24 -2.04 -21.06 1.57
CA LYS A 24 -1.51 -19.73 1.92
C LYS A 24 -0.37 -19.38 0.97
N ASN A 25 -0.67 -19.24 -0.31
CA ASN A 25 0.16 -18.42 -1.18
C ASN A 25 0.17 -17.02 -0.57
N LYS A 26 1.16 -16.77 0.27
CA LYS A 26 1.47 -15.43 0.73
C LYS A 26 1.75 -14.64 -0.55
N LEU A 27 0.79 -13.83 -0.96
CA LEU A 27 0.96 -12.92 -2.09
C LEU A 27 2.30 -12.21 -1.87
N ASN A 28 3.26 -12.51 -2.72
CA ASN A 28 4.57 -11.87 -2.61
C ASN A 28 4.46 -10.48 -3.22
N ILE A 29 4.19 -9.49 -2.37
CA ILE A 29 4.08 -8.07 -2.74
C ILE A 29 5.30 -7.62 -3.55
N LYS A 30 6.44 -8.22 -3.32
CA LYS A 30 7.69 -7.90 -4.03
C LYS A 30 7.57 -8.07 -5.55
N ASP A 31 6.85 -9.09 -5.98
CA ASP A 31 6.72 -9.44 -7.40
C ASP A 31 5.50 -8.81 -8.07
N GLN A 32 4.73 -8.01 -7.32
CA GLN A 32 3.56 -7.33 -7.85
C GLN A 32 3.90 -5.93 -8.34
N ALA A 33 3.50 -5.63 -9.57
CA ALA A 33 3.58 -4.29 -10.11
C ALA A 33 2.51 -3.38 -9.48
N ILE A 34 2.89 -2.16 -9.14
CA ILE A 34 1.95 -1.14 -8.69
C ILE A 34 1.04 -0.76 -9.87
N PRO A 35 -0.29 -0.79 -9.70
CA PRO A 35 -1.21 -0.43 -10.77
C PRO A 35 -1.03 1.00 -11.24
N ASP A 36 -1.15 1.21 -12.55
CA ASP A 36 -1.16 2.55 -13.12
C ASP A 36 -2.39 3.33 -12.67
N ASN A 37 -2.26 4.66 -12.59
CA ASN A 37 -3.33 5.55 -12.17
C ASN A 37 -3.99 5.13 -10.84
N LEU A 38 -3.20 4.60 -9.91
CA LEU A 38 -3.65 4.12 -8.60
C LEU A 38 -4.74 3.04 -8.66
N GLY A 39 -4.79 2.27 -9.76
CA GLY A 39 -5.82 1.26 -9.99
C GLY A 39 -7.20 1.85 -10.26
N ILE A 40 -7.30 3.16 -10.50
CA ILE A 40 -8.55 3.84 -10.78
C ILE A 40 -8.82 3.79 -12.29
N GLN A 41 -9.95 3.18 -12.66
CA GLN A 41 -10.34 3.01 -14.05
C GLN A 41 -11.48 3.94 -14.48
N THR A 42 -12.01 4.73 -13.55
CA THR A 42 -13.14 5.62 -13.80
C THR A 42 -12.66 6.94 -14.43
N ASP A 43 -13.13 7.24 -15.62
CA ASP A 43 -12.75 8.47 -16.34
C ASP A 43 -13.01 9.74 -15.53
N THR A 44 -14.04 9.74 -14.70
CA THR A 44 -14.39 10.88 -13.83
C THR A 44 -13.29 11.22 -12.82
N LEU A 45 -12.56 10.22 -12.33
CA LEU A 45 -11.52 10.38 -11.30
C LEU A 45 -10.11 10.53 -11.89
N LEU A 46 -9.89 10.14 -13.13
CA LEU A 46 -8.58 10.24 -13.78
C LEU A 46 -7.99 11.65 -13.76
N PRO A 47 -8.75 12.74 -13.99
CA PRO A 47 -8.20 14.10 -13.88
C PRO A 47 -7.67 14.43 -12.48
N ILE A 48 -8.29 13.90 -11.43
CA ILE A 48 -7.85 14.07 -10.04
C ILE A 48 -6.53 13.34 -9.79
N VAL A 49 -6.41 12.12 -10.30
CA VAL A 49 -5.16 11.33 -10.24
C VAL A 49 -4.03 12.04 -10.96
N GLN A 50 -4.30 12.57 -12.16
CA GLN A 50 -3.32 13.31 -12.95
C GLN A 50 -2.87 14.59 -12.24
N GLU A 51 -3.81 15.32 -11.62
CA GLU A 51 -3.48 16.50 -10.83
C GLU A 51 -2.64 16.18 -9.61
N LEU A 52 -2.92 15.07 -8.93
CA LEU A 52 -2.08 14.57 -7.83
C LEU A 52 -0.66 14.26 -8.32
N ASP A 53 -0.52 13.53 -9.42
CA ASP A 53 0.79 13.19 -9.98
C ASP A 53 1.56 14.43 -10.45
N ARG A 54 0.86 15.42 -10.98
CA ARG A 54 1.46 16.70 -11.39
C ARG A 54 1.98 17.51 -10.21
N THR A 55 1.22 17.57 -9.12
CA THR A 55 1.54 18.39 -7.95
C THR A 55 2.51 17.70 -6.99
N LEU A 56 2.46 16.36 -6.91
CA LEU A 56 3.35 15.56 -6.11
C LEU A 56 4.59 15.18 -6.93
N SER A 57 5.60 16.03 -6.94
CA SER A 57 6.78 15.84 -7.77
C SER A 57 7.57 14.57 -7.41
N SER A 58 8.19 13.96 -8.41
CA SER A 58 9.03 12.78 -8.24
C SER A 58 10.27 13.06 -7.38
N SER A 59 10.84 14.27 -7.44
CA SER A 59 11.96 14.65 -6.60
C SER A 59 11.57 14.72 -5.13
N TYR A 60 10.39 15.26 -4.84
CA TYR A 60 9.87 15.30 -3.47
C TYR A 60 9.66 13.90 -2.91
N THR A 61 8.95 13.03 -3.64
CA THR A 61 8.70 11.65 -3.19
C THR A 61 9.99 10.84 -3.06
N SER A 62 10.97 11.06 -3.94
CA SER A 62 12.28 10.40 -3.83
C SER A 62 13.06 10.82 -2.59
N ASN A 63 13.02 12.10 -2.23
CA ASN A 63 13.65 12.61 -1.02
C ASN A 63 12.98 12.08 0.24
N VAL A 64 11.65 12.02 0.26
CA VAL A 64 10.88 11.41 1.35
C VAL A 64 11.23 9.94 1.50
N LYS A 65 11.29 9.21 0.38
CA LYS A 65 11.66 7.79 0.37
C LYS A 65 13.05 7.56 0.96
N ALA A 66 14.04 8.33 0.52
CA ALA A 66 15.42 8.20 0.98
C ALA A 66 15.53 8.40 2.50
N ARG A 67 14.87 9.41 3.03
CA ARG A 67 14.87 9.69 4.46
C ARG A 67 14.10 8.64 5.24
N PHE A 68 12.91 8.27 4.77
CA PHE A 68 12.07 7.26 5.41
C PHE A 68 12.79 5.91 5.55
N LEU A 69 13.40 5.42 4.47
CA LEU A 69 14.11 4.15 4.47
C LEU A 69 15.36 4.17 5.36
N LYS A 70 16.01 5.34 5.49
CA LYS A 70 17.13 5.52 6.42
C LYS A 70 16.68 5.38 7.88
N GLU A 71 15.51 5.93 8.22
CA GLU A 71 14.97 5.89 9.59
C GLU A 71 14.24 4.57 9.89
N HIS A 72 13.81 3.85 8.86
CA HIS A 72 13.09 2.59 8.96
C HIS A 72 13.82 1.46 8.21
N PRO A 73 14.97 1.00 8.70
CA PRO A 73 15.83 0.06 7.95
C PRO A 73 15.20 -1.31 7.71
N LYS A 74 14.13 -1.66 8.41
CA LYS A 74 13.37 -2.90 8.20
C LYS A 74 12.38 -2.82 7.04
N VAL A 75 12.05 -1.63 6.57
CA VAL A 75 11.14 -1.42 5.44
C VAL A 75 11.94 -1.57 4.14
N ARG A 76 11.43 -2.37 3.23
CA ARG A 76 12.04 -2.58 1.91
C ARG A 76 11.57 -1.52 0.92
N ASP A 77 12.36 -1.30 -0.14
CA ASP A 77 12.05 -0.37 -1.22
C ASP A 77 10.64 -0.55 -1.79
N TYR A 78 10.31 -1.80 -2.15
CA TYR A 78 9.00 -2.12 -2.72
C TYR A 78 7.86 -1.93 -1.72
N GLU A 79 8.09 -2.13 -0.43
CA GLU A 79 7.09 -1.88 0.61
C GLU A 79 6.79 -0.38 0.71
N PHE A 80 7.81 0.47 0.66
CA PHE A 80 7.61 1.92 0.63
C PHE A 80 6.75 2.34 -0.57
N ASP A 81 7.03 1.81 -1.74
CA ASP A 81 6.30 2.14 -2.96
C ASP A 81 4.81 1.77 -2.86
N TRP A 82 4.49 0.64 -2.23
CA TRP A 82 3.12 0.24 -1.94
C TRP A 82 2.45 1.14 -0.89
N PHE A 83 3.16 1.52 0.15
CA PHE A 83 2.64 2.46 1.17
C PHE A 83 2.41 3.85 0.57
N LEU A 84 3.29 4.31 -0.30
CA LEU A 84 3.12 5.57 -1.03
C LEU A 84 1.90 5.51 -1.96
N PHE A 85 1.70 4.39 -2.64
CA PHE A 85 0.49 4.14 -3.44
C PHE A 85 -0.78 4.31 -2.59
N GLU A 86 -0.83 3.73 -1.41
CA GLU A 86 -1.96 3.88 -0.50
C GLU A 86 -2.10 5.31 0.03
N LEU A 87 -1.01 6.01 0.30
CA LEU A 87 -1.03 7.41 0.71
C LEU A 87 -1.60 8.32 -0.40
N LYS A 88 -1.21 8.08 -1.64
CA LYS A 88 -1.77 8.80 -2.79
C LYS A 88 -3.29 8.59 -2.89
N ARG A 89 -3.75 7.37 -2.70
CA ARG A 89 -5.19 7.07 -2.66
C ARG A 89 -5.88 7.80 -1.50
N PHE A 90 -5.23 7.88 -0.36
CA PHE A 90 -5.71 8.66 0.79
C PHE A 90 -5.86 10.15 0.45
N PHE A 91 -4.91 10.76 -0.24
CA PHE A 91 -5.02 12.15 -0.68
C PHE A 91 -6.20 12.37 -1.63
N ILE A 92 -6.45 11.43 -2.53
CA ILE A 92 -7.61 11.50 -3.43
C ILE A 92 -8.91 11.43 -2.63
N MET A 93 -9.03 10.49 -1.70
CA MET A 93 -10.21 10.39 -0.83
C MET A 93 -10.44 11.67 -0.02
N ASN A 94 -9.37 12.27 0.52
CA ASN A 94 -9.47 13.54 1.24
C ASN A 94 -9.94 14.70 0.37
N SER A 95 -9.62 14.70 -0.92
CA SER A 95 -10.08 15.74 -1.84
C SER A 95 -11.56 15.61 -2.22
N LEU A 96 -12.12 14.39 -2.10
CA LEU A 96 -13.49 14.08 -2.48
C LEU A 96 -14.45 14.03 -1.28
N LEU A 97 -13.97 13.66 -0.11
CA LEU A 97 -14.76 13.45 1.07
C LEU A 97 -14.43 14.50 2.14
N LYS A 98 -15.42 14.85 2.95
CA LYS A 98 -15.27 15.88 3.98
C LYS A 98 -14.25 15.51 5.05
N SER A 99 -14.16 14.23 5.39
CA SER A 99 -13.23 13.71 6.39
C SER A 99 -12.92 12.25 6.12
N VAL A 100 -11.65 11.90 6.12
CA VAL A 100 -11.17 10.52 5.96
C VAL A 100 -10.21 10.22 7.09
N PRO A 101 -10.51 9.25 7.97
CA PRO A 101 -9.57 8.84 9.00
C PRO A 101 -8.39 8.10 8.39
N MET A 102 -7.20 8.27 8.98
CA MET A 102 -6.03 7.51 8.58
C MET A 102 -6.25 6.02 8.92
N PHE A 103 -6.08 5.16 7.92
CA PHE A 103 -6.40 3.74 8.00
C PHE A 103 -5.18 2.84 8.22
N SER A 104 -3.98 3.36 8.15
CA SER A 104 -2.74 2.58 8.25
C SER A 104 -1.64 3.34 8.99
N PRO A 105 -1.04 2.74 10.05
CA PRO A 105 0.09 3.36 10.73
C PRO A 105 1.30 3.58 9.82
N ARG A 106 1.56 2.69 8.87
CA ARG A 106 2.69 2.83 7.93
C ARG A 106 2.48 3.97 6.94
N VAL A 107 1.27 4.10 6.44
CA VAL A 107 0.91 5.23 5.56
C VAL A 107 1.01 6.54 6.32
N ASP A 108 0.59 6.57 7.57
CA ASP A 108 0.70 7.71 8.46
C ASP A 108 2.18 8.09 8.71
N ASP A 109 3.04 7.12 8.92
CA ASP A 109 4.49 7.34 9.10
C ASP A 109 5.09 8.04 7.87
N ILE A 110 4.71 7.66 6.66
CA ILE A 110 5.17 8.30 5.42
C ILE A 110 4.63 9.73 5.33
N TRP A 111 3.36 9.94 5.66
CA TRP A 111 2.78 11.27 5.68
C TRP A 111 3.50 12.19 6.67
N HIS A 112 3.82 11.70 7.87
CA HIS A 112 4.62 12.44 8.84
C HIS A 112 6.00 12.79 8.29
N GLU A 113 6.64 11.89 7.55
CA GLU A 113 7.92 12.15 6.90
C GLU A 113 7.79 13.23 5.83
N MET A 114 6.69 13.23 5.06
CA MET A 114 6.40 14.28 4.08
C MET A 114 6.28 15.66 4.74
N LEU A 115 5.66 15.73 5.92
CA LEU A 115 5.51 16.99 6.67
C LEU A 115 6.85 17.56 7.14
N MET A 116 7.87 16.74 7.32
CA MET A 116 9.21 17.19 7.67
C MET A 116 9.87 18.00 6.55
N PHE A 117 9.47 17.78 5.31
CA PHE A 117 9.83 18.60 4.15
C PHE A 117 8.84 19.75 4.00
N THR A 118 8.85 20.67 4.92
CA THR A 118 7.81 21.69 5.12
C THR A 118 7.51 22.52 3.88
N ARG A 119 8.54 22.97 3.15
CA ARG A 119 8.36 23.78 1.94
C ARG A 119 7.71 23.01 0.81
N GLU A 120 8.17 21.80 0.57
CA GLU A 120 7.67 20.91 -0.46
C GLU A 120 6.24 20.48 -0.17
N TYR A 121 5.94 20.17 1.09
CA TYR A 121 4.59 19.82 1.51
C TYR A 121 3.63 21.01 1.38
N GLU A 122 4.05 22.20 1.80
CA GLU A 122 3.24 23.41 1.67
C GLU A 122 2.91 23.71 0.21
N LYS A 123 3.90 23.63 -0.66
CA LYS A 123 3.70 23.80 -2.11
C LYS A 123 2.75 22.76 -2.68
N PHE A 124 2.97 21.48 -2.36
CA PHE A 124 2.10 20.39 -2.79
C PHE A 124 0.67 20.61 -2.32
N SER A 125 0.49 20.93 -1.04
CA SER A 125 -0.83 21.13 -0.43
C SER A 125 -1.58 22.30 -1.08
N LYS A 126 -0.91 23.42 -1.34
CA LYS A 126 -1.50 24.56 -2.02
C LYS A 126 -1.87 24.25 -3.47
N ASP A 127 -1.02 23.53 -4.18
CA ASP A 127 -1.23 23.23 -5.59
C ASP A 127 -2.31 22.17 -5.80
N TYR A 128 -2.39 21.19 -4.89
CA TYR A 128 -3.35 20.08 -5.02
C TYR A 128 -4.72 20.39 -4.41
N TYR A 129 -4.75 20.98 -3.22
CA TYR A 129 -6.00 21.28 -2.49
C TYR A 129 -6.55 22.70 -2.79
N LYS A 130 -6.41 23.16 -3.99
CA LYS A 130 -6.97 24.46 -4.38
C LYS A 130 -8.45 24.60 -4.05
#